data_f4a236f0150c30b9245764cb4f7f1186
#
_entry.id   f4a236f0150c30b9245764cb4f7f1186
#
_cell.length_a   1.000
_cell.length_b   1.000
_cell.length_c   1.000
_cell.angle_alpha   90.00
_cell.angle_beta   90.00
_cell.angle_gamma   90.00
#
_symmetry.space_group_name_H-M   'P 1'
#
loop_
_entity.id
_entity.type
_entity.pdbx_description
1 polymer ?
#
loop_
_entity_poly.entity_id
_entity_poly.type
_entity_poly.pdbx_seq_one_letter_code
_entity_poly.pdbx_strand_id
1 'polypeptide(L)'
;EISECDWSSDVCSSDLTQLAPQFELTPGATIEPASGTVRNFLTPQTYTVTSEDGQWKKQYKVSFVSNDVATEYHFENIRWHKAKRSWDDEVESNFFHIFYELLAPKDTMDWGSGNAGFLIVNQDAKAEEYPTSQADGGVVGKCAKLQTVSTGSFGKMMNAPIAAGNLFTGSFQIDITNPAKSTRFGLPFRKMPTRLAGYYKYKAGETYTDKFSKVVEGKHDDFAIYAVLYEVTPQVPYLDGTNSLSNENIVLKAELDNRKETDVWTHFAIDF
;
A
#
# COMPACT_ATOMS: atom_id res chain seq x y z
N GLU A 1 21.77 20.22 6.78
CA GLU A 1 20.53 19.42 6.74
C GLU A 1 19.44 20.24 6.08
N ILE A 2 18.70 19.66 5.15
CA ILE A 2 17.45 20.24 4.67
C ILE A 2 16.40 19.79 5.66
N SER A 3 15.88 20.68 6.49
CA SER A 3 14.69 20.44 7.28
C SER A 3 13.47 20.52 6.36
N GLU A 4 12.44 19.74 6.63
CA GLU A 4 11.22 19.52 5.84
C GLU A 4 10.76 20.73 5.01
N CYS A 5 10.49 20.49 3.72
CA CYS A 5 9.83 21.49 2.87
C CYS A 5 8.35 21.50 3.22
N ASP A 6 7.88 22.57 3.88
CA ASP A 6 6.45 22.82 4.05
C ASP A 6 5.88 23.33 2.71
N TRP A 7 5.09 22.50 2.04
CA TRP A 7 4.40 22.82 0.81
C TRP A 7 2.94 23.13 1.07
N SER A 8 2.67 24.37 1.45
CA SER A 8 1.32 24.93 1.38
C SER A 8 1.12 25.65 0.03
N SER A 9 0.98 24.95 -1.07
CA SER A 9 0.45 25.53 -2.29
C SER A 9 -0.62 24.60 -2.86
N ASP A 10 -1.79 25.16 -3.09
CA ASP A 10 -2.88 24.58 -3.88
C ASP A 10 -2.40 24.33 -5.32
N VAL A 11 -1.69 23.22 -5.51
CA VAL A 11 -1.24 22.83 -6.84
C VAL A 11 -2.22 21.80 -7.39
N CYS A 12 -3.39 22.28 -7.73
CA CYS A 12 -4.30 21.57 -8.61
C CYS A 12 -3.72 21.63 -10.04
N SER A 13 -3.22 20.50 -10.58
CA SER A 13 -2.60 20.36 -11.91
C SER A 13 -1.29 21.13 -12.09
N SER A 14 -0.25 20.83 -11.33
CA SER A 14 1.07 21.42 -11.57
C SER A 14 1.70 20.83 -12.81
N ASP A 15 2.04 21.69 -13.73
CA ASP A 15 2.94 21.35 -14.83
C ASP A 15 4.32 21.02 -14.26
N LEU A 16 4.65 19.73 -14.14
CA LEU A 16 5.95 19.28 -13.67
C LEU A 16 7.13 19.82 -14.49
N THR A 17 6.89 20.41 -15.66
CA THR A 17 7.93 21.00 -16.49
C THR A 17 8.40 22.35 -15.99
N GLN A 18 7.65 23.00 -15.09
CA GLN A 18 7.89 24.37 -14.64
C GLN A 18 7.75 24.57 -13.12
N LEU A 19 8.26 23.63 -12.32
CA LEU A 19 8.24 23.78 -10.87
C LEU A 19 9.42 24.57 -10.33
N ALA A 20 9.17 25.41 -9.31
CA ALA A 20 10.15 26.28 -8.66
C ALA A 20 10.24 25.96 -7.15
N PRO A 21 10.88 24.83 -6.74
CA PRO A 21 10.92 24.43 -5.34
C PRO A 21 11.69 25.46 -4.49
N GLN A 22 11.16 25.73 -3.30
CA GLN A 22 11.81 26.55 -2.29
C GLN A 22 12.52 25.64 -1.28
N PHE A 23 13.71 26.03 -0.86
CA PHE A 23 14.51 25.28 0.10
C PHE A 23 14.91 26.17 1.27
N GLU A 24 14.69 25.68 2.49
CA GLU A 24 15.30 26.24 3.67
C GLU A 24 16.67 25.61 3.91
N LEU A 25 17.66 26.45 4.13
CA LEU A 25 19.05 26.05 4.36
C LEU A 25 19.50 26.50 5.74
N THR A 26 20.49 25.80 6.30
CA THR A 26 21.22 26.31 7.47
C THR A 26 21.83 27.68 7.17
N PRO A 27 21.87 28.60 8.15
CA PRO A 27 22.46 29.93 7.94
C PRO A 27 23.85 29.87 7.27
N GLY A 28 24.07 30.71 6.26
CA GLY A 28 25.32 30.79 5.51
C GLY A 28 25.51 29.73 4.42
N ALA A 29 24.69 28.64 4.40
CA ALA A 29 24.80 27.65 3.34
C ALA A 29 24.18 28.15 2.03
N THR A 30 24.68 27.62 0.92
CA THR A 30 24.21 27.94 -0.45
C THR A 30 23.74 26.66 -1.15
N ILE A 31 22.80 26.79 -2.09
CA ILE A 31 22.31 25.70 -2.92
C ILE A 31 22.40 26.04 -4.40
N GLU A 32 22.84 25.09 -5.19
CA GLU A 32 22.91 25.19 -6.65
C GLU A 32 22.19 24.01 -7.30
N PRO A 33 21.19 24.22 -8.17
CA PRO A 33 20.58 25.51 -8.57
C PRO A 33 19.93 26.26 -7.40
N ALA A 34 19.82 27.58 -7.50
CA ALA A 34 19.26 28.40 -6.42
C ALA A 34 17.80 28.02 -6.08
N SER A 35 17.44 28.21 -4.81
CA SER A 35 16.06 28.05 -4.33
C SER A 35 15.10 28.91 -5.16
N GLY A 36 13.95 28.35 -5.57
CA GLY A 36 12.98 29.03 -6.42
C GLY A 36 13.31 29.05 -7.93
N THR A 37 14.40 28.41 -8.36
CA THR A 37 14.70 28.26 -9.79
C THR A 37 13.71 27.30 -10.45
N VAL A 38 13.06 27.75 -11.55
CA VAL A 38 12.16 26.94 -12.37
C VAL A 38 12.92 25.81 -13.04
N ARG A 39 12.45 24.56 -12.89
CA ARG A 39 13.06 23.38 -13.48
C ARG A 39 12.00 22.35 -13.93
N ASN A 40 12.43 21.46 -14.82
CA ASN A 40 11.61 20.36 -15.31
C ASN A 40 11.80 19.13 -14.41
N PHE A 41 10.75 18.78 -13.65
CA PHE A 41 10.71 17.64 -12.73
C PHE A 41 10.04 16.38 -13.31
N LEU A 42 9.86 16.29 -14.62
CA LEU A 42 9.54 15.00 -15.26
C LEU A 42 10.63 13.95 -15.00
N THR A 43 11.83 14.41 -14.65
CA THR A 43 12.93 13.59 -14.15
C THR A 43 13.49 14.21 -12.87
N PRO A 44 14.04 13.39 -11.95
CA PRO A 44 14.66 13.90 -10.73
C PRO A 44 15.76 14.93 -11.02
N GLN A 45 15.77 16.03 -10.29
CA GLN A 45 16.75 17.11 -10.40
C GLN A 45 17.78 17.01 -9.27
N THR A 46 19.05 17.28 -9.59
CA THR A 46 20.13 17.28 -8.59
C THR A 46 20.39 18.70 -8.11
N TYR A 47 20.46 18.87 -6.80
CA TYR A 47 20.84 20.10 -6.12
C TYR A 47 22.09 19.84 -5.28
N THR A 48 23.02 20.79 -5.28
CA THR A 48 24.24 20.73 -4.47
C THR A 48 24.17 21.78 -3.39
N VAL A 49 24.19 21.38 -2.13
CA VAL A 49 24.28 22.28 -0.99
C VAL A 49 25.74 22.40 -0.58
N THR A 50 26.19 23.63 -0.36
CA THR A 50 27.55 23.96 0.09
C THR A 50 27.46 24.69 1.42
N SER A 51 28.28 24.29 2.40
CA SER A 51 28.36 24.96 3.71
C SER A 51 28.93 26.40 3.56
N GLU A 52 28.71 27.25 4.58
CA GLU A 52 29.17 28.63 4.62
C GLU A 52 30.68 28.77 4.37
N ASP A 53 31.49 27.86 4.94
CA ASP A 53 32.93 27.83 4.78
C ASP A 53 33.40 27.20 3.46
N GLY A 54 32.46 26.71 2.63
CA GLY A 54 32.71 26.07 1.34
C GLY A 54 33.39 24.70 1.41
N GLN A 55 33.67 24.19 2.61
CA GLN A 55 34.41 22.93 2.79
C GLN A 55 33.56 21.68 2.60
N TRP A 56 32.25 21.77 2.85
CA TRP A 56 31.33 20.63 2.72
C TRP A 56 30.38 20.86 1.57
N LYS A 57 30.26 19.84 0.71
CA LYS A 57 29.29 19.78 -0.37
C LYS A 57 28.51 18.49 -0.30
N LYS A 58 27.18 18.58 -0.40
CA LYS A 58 26.30 17.43 -0.44
C LYS A 58 25.32 17.56 -1.58
N GLN A 59 25.17 16.49 -2.36
CA GLN A 59 24.18 16.43 -3.44
C GLN A 59 22.88 15.79 -2.93
N TYR A 60 21.77 16.41 -3.31
CA TYR A 60 20.42 15.93 -3.06
C TYR A 60 19.74 15.70 -4.40
N LYS A 61 19.11 14.55 -4.54
CA LYS A 61 18.26 14.22 -5.68
C LYS A 61 16.82 14.54 -5.30
N VAL A 62 16.26 15.57 -5.90
CA VAL A 62 14.88 16.02 -5.65
C VAL A 62 14.00 15.51 -6.78
N SER A 63 12.91 14.85 -6.44
CA SER A 63 11.88 14.40 -7.37
C SER A 63 10.51 14.81 -6.86
N PHE A 64 9.63 15.19 -7.78
CA PHE A 64 8.21 15.28 -7.48
C PHE A 64 7.58 13.96 -7.85
N VAL A 65 6.96 13.35 -6.88
CA VAL A 65 6.10 12.19 -7.08
C VAL A 65 4.68 12.73 -7.14
N SER A 66 3.95 12.44 -8.20
CA SER A 66 2.51 12.66 -8.19
C SER A 66 1.93 11.71 -7.15
N ASN A 67 1.50 12.27 -6.02
CA ASN A 67 0.84 11.49 -4.96
C ASN A 67 -0.66 11.31 -5.26
N ASP A 68 -1.08 11.39 -6.52
CA ASP A 68 -2.44 11.11 -6.89
C ASP A 68 -2.68 9.60 -6.77
N VAL A 69 -3.60 9.24 -5.90
CA VAL A 69 -4.12 7.88 -5.82
C VAL A 69 -5.06 7.68 -7.01
N ALA A 70 -4.93 6.57 -7.72
CA ALA A 70 -5.89 6.18 -8.74
C ALA A 70 -7.29 6.13 -8.13
N THR A 71 -8.30 6.52 -8.90
CA THR A 71 -9.71 6.46 -8.49
C THR A 71 -10.47 5.32 -9.16
N GLU A 72 -9.83 4.63 -10.09
CA GLU A 72 -10.33 3.43 -10.74
C GLU A 72 -9.28 2.34 -10.68
N TYR A 73 -9.68 1.14 -10.30
CA TYR A 73 -8.80 0.00 -10.07
C TYR A 73 -9.32 -1.20 -10.84
N HIS A 74 -8.49 -1.73 -11.73
CA HIS A 74 -8.85 -2.86 -12.59
C HIS A 74 -8.05 -4.12 -12.27
N PHE A 75 -6.98 -4.00 -11.46
CA PHE A 75 -6.12 -5.12 -11.07
C PHE A 75 -5.48 -5.88 -12.22
N GLU A 76 -5.32 -5.22 -13.38
CA GLU A 76 -4.72 -5.80 -14.57
C GLU A 76 -3.20 -5.87 -14.48
N ASN A 77 -2.58 -4.93 -13.77
CA ASN A 77 -1.14 -4.78 -13.74
C ASN A 77 -0.56 -5.43 -12.50
N ILE A 78 0.42 -6.30 -12.72
CA ILE A 78 1.22 -6.91 -11.65
C ILE A 78 2.71 -6.81 -11.95
N ARG A 79 3.50 -6.78 -10.90
CA ARG A 79 4.92 -7.09 -10.91
C ARG A 79 5.21 -8.24 -9.96
N TRP A 80 6.36 -8.88 -10.13
CA TRP A 80 6.77 -9.96 -9.26
C TRP A 80 7.58 -9.44 -8.07
N HIS A 81 7.23 -9.89 -6.88
CA HIS A 81 8.17 -9.84 -5.77
C HIS A 81 9.30 -10.83 -6.04
N LYS A 82 10.51 -10.31 -6.14
CA LYS A 82 11.72 -11.09 -6.37
C LYS A 82 12.57 -11.13 -5.10
N ALA A 83 13.00 -12.29 -4.72
CA ALA A 83 13.89 -12.48 -3.60
C ALA A 83 14.73 -13.75 -3.80
N LYS A 84 15.75 -13.92 -2.99
CA LYS A 84 16.50 -15.16 -2.88
C LYS A 84 15.82 -16.07 -1.87
N ARG A 85 15.89 -17.38 -2.10
CA ARG A 85 15.39 -18.37 -1.13
C ARG A 85 16.33 -18.47 0.06
N SER A 86 15.83 -18.81 1.22
CA SER A 86 16.67 -18.94 2.43
C SER A 86 17.73 -20.05 2.34
N TRP A 87 17.54 -21.01 1.44
CA TRP A 87 18.47 -22.14 1.22
C TRP A 87 19.21 -22.08 -0.14
N ASP A 88 18.93 -21.08 -0.96
CA ASP A 88 19.57 -20.81 -2.24
C ASP A 88 19.66 -19.29 -2.42
N ASP A 89 20.82 -18.74 -2.09
CA ASP A 89 21.08 -17.30 -2.15
C ASP A 89 21.77 -16.88 -3.46
N GLU A 90 21.99 -17.81 -4.39
CA GLU A 90 22.60 -17.51 -5.68
C GLU A 90 21.58 -17.03 -6.71
N VAL A 91 20.34 -17.58 -6.67
CA VAL A 91 19.33 -17.33 -7.69
C VAL A 91 18.12 -16.57 -7.14
N GLU A 92 17.82 -15.44 -7.77
CA GLU A 92 16.58 -14.69 -7.52
C GLU A 92 15.38 -15.45 -8.11
N SER A 93 14.36 -15.66 -7.28
CA SER A 93 13.11 -16.32 -7.67
C SER A 93 11.93 -15.34 -7.63
N ASN A 94 10.95 -15.56 -8.49
CA ASN A 94 9.67 -14.87 -8.44
C ASN A 94 8.76 -15.58 -7.43
N PHE A 95 8.22 -14.83 -6.45
CA PHE A 95 7.40 -15.42 -5.41
C PHE A 95 5.92 -15.09 -5.57
N PHE A 96 5.53 -13.82 -5.46
CA PHE A 96 4.12 -13.43 -5.46
C PHE A 96 3.86 -12.17 -6.28
N HIS A 97 2.59 -11.90 -6.53
CA HIS A 97 2.12 -10.74 -7.28
C HIS A 97 2.06 -9.49 -6.39
N ILE A 98 2.58 -8.39 -6.91
CA ILE A 98 2.37 -7.04 -6.40
C ILE A 98 1.52 -6.31 -7.42
N PHE A 99 0.30 -5.95 -7.04
CA PHE A 99 -0.57 -5.14 -7.89
C PHE A 99 -0.08 -3.71 -7.97
N TYR A 100 -0.23 -3.09 -9.12
CA TYR A 100 0.05 -1.67 -9.26
C TYR A 100 -0.91 -1.00 -10.25
N GLU A 101 -1.12 0.31 -10.05
CA GLU A 101 -1.91 1.14 -10.96
C GLU A 101 -1.00 2.17 -11.63
N LEU A 102 -1.32 2.51 -12.87
CA LEU A 102 -0.66 3.58 -13.61
C LEU A 102 -1.27 4.92 -13.23
N LEU A 103 -0.51 5.83 -12.69
CA LEU A 103 -0.97 7.15 -12.25
C LEU A 103 -0.72 8.23 -13.30
N ALA A 104 0.44 8.21 -13.93
CA ALA A 104 0.88 9.13 -14.98
C ALA A 104 1.82 8.38 -15.92
N PRO A 105 2.25 8.96 -17.05
CA PRO A 105 2.97 8.21 -18.10
C PRO A 105 4.17 7.37 -17.65
N LYS A 106 4.68 7.61 -16.43
CA LYS A 106 5.82 6.87 -15.85
C LYS A 106 5.72 6.63 -14.35
N ASP A 107 4.59 6.95 -13.73
CA ASP A 107 4.39 6.80 -12.30
C ASP A 107 3.41 5.67 -11.98
N THR A 108 3.58 5.01 -10.86
CA THR A 108 2.74 3.88 -10.44
C THR A 108 2.44 3.94 -8.95
N MET A 109 1.26 3.46 -8.60
CA MET A 109 0.83 3.21 -7.23
C MET A 109 0.85 1.71 -6.98
N ASP A 110 1.67 1.25 -6.05
CA ASP A 110 1.68 -0.15 -5.63
C ASP A 110 0.65 -0.38 -4.53
N TRP A 111 -0.02 -1.52 -4.60
CA TRP A 111 -0.89 -2.02 -3.55
C TRP A 111 -0.09 -2.80 -2.52
N GLY A 112 -0.39 -2.59 -1.24
CA GLY A 112 0.13 -3.39 -0.15
C GLY A 112 -0.65 -4.69 0.03
N SER A 113 0.03 -5.76 0.47
CA SER A 113 -0.58 -7.02 0.88
C SER A 113 0.27 -7.72 1.94
N GLY A 114 -0.34 -8.67 2.66
CA GLY A 114 0.35 -9.51 3.65
C GLY A 114 1.21 -10.63 3.06
N ASN A 115 1.36 -10.69 1.75
CA ASN A 115 2.09 -11.77 1.06
C ASN A 115 3.54 -11.92 1.53
N ALA A 116 4.22 -10.81 1.87
CA ALA A 116 5.57 -10.87 2.40
C ALA A 116 5.65 -11.62 3.74
N GLY A 117 4.60 -11.53 4.57
CA GLY A 117 4.49 -12.33 5.79
C GLY A 117 4.28 -13.82 5.50
N PHE A 118 3.49 -14.16 4.49
CA PHE A 118 3.28 -15.53 4.07
C PHE A 118 4.54 -16.16 3.46
N LEU A 119 5.35 -15.38 2.74
CA LEU A 119 6.64 -15.83 2.20
C LEU A 119 7.56 -16.39 3.28
N ILE A 120 7.52 -15.85 4.50
CA ILE A 120 8.37 -16.35 5.61
C ILE A 120 7.98 -17.79 5.99
N VAL A 121 6.71 -18.13 5.91
CA VAL A 121 6.20 -19.44 6.34
C VAL A 121 6.15 -20.46 5.21
N ASN A 122 6.10 -20.02 3.94
CA ASN A 122 6.03 -20.92 2.79
C ASN A 122 6.72 -20.33 1.54
N GLN A 123 7.99 -20.67 1.36
CA GLN A 123 8.78 -20.25 0.20
C GLN A 123 8.60 -21.14 -1.05
N ASP A 124 7.87 -22.24 -0.94
CA ASP A 124 7.61 -23.16 -2.04
C ASP A 124 6.23 -22.93 -2.70
N ALA A 125 5.42 -22.07 -2.11
CA ALA A 125 4.11 -21.74 -2.66
C ALA A 125 4.23 -21.08 -4.04
N LYS A 126 3.36 -21.47 -4.96
CA LYS A 126 3.19 -20.77 -6.23
C LYS A 126 2.46 -19.46 -6.01
N ALA A 127 2.57 -18.52 -6.94
CA ALA A 127 1.96 -17.20 -6.78
C ALA A 127 0.45 -17.25 -6.56
N GLU A 128 -0.26 -18.19 -7.19
CA GLU A 128 -1.71 -18.36 -7.07
C GLU A 128 -2.14 -18.95 -5.72
N GLU A 129 -1.19 -19.51 -4.97
CA GLU A 129 -1.39 -20.10 -3.64
C GLU A 129 -1.17 -19.08 -2.51
N TYR A 130 -0.62 -17.90 -2.84
CA TYR A 130 -0.48 -16.81 -1.87
C TYR A 130 -1.84 -16.26 -1.46
N PRO A 131 -1.96 -15.70 -0.24
CA PRO A 131 -3.20 -15.09 0.24
C PRO A 131 -3.78 -14.05 -0.71
N THR A 132 -2.93 -13.33 -1.44
CA THR A 132 -3.33 -12.30 -2.41
C THR A 132 -2.65 -12.58 -3.76
N SER A 133 -3.43 -12.79 -4.80
CA SER A 133 -2.93 -13.08 -6.14
C SER A 133 -3.85 -12.52 -7.23
N GLN A 134 -3.34 -12.41 -8.45
CA GLN A 134 -4.17 -12.10 -9.62
C GLN A 134 -4.83 -13.37 -10.14
N ALA A 135 -6.06 -13.27 -10.59
CA ALA A 135 -6.80 -14.36 -11.22
C ALA A 135 -7.50 -13.90 -12.50
N ASP A 136 -7.87 -14.87 -13.33
CA ASP A 136 -8.71 -14.67 -14.51
C ASP A 136 -10.19 -14.54 -14.13
N GLY A 137 -10.99 -14.02 -15.07
CA GLY A 137 -12.44 -13.97 -14.93
C GLY A 137 -12.93 -12.80 -14.07
N GLY A 138 -12.27 -11.66 -14.15
CA GLY A 138 -12.78 -10.38 -13.65
C GLY A 138 -14.08 -9.99 -14.35
N VAL A 139 -14.72 -8.90 -13.92
CA VAL A 139 -15.85 -8.29 -14.67
C VAL A 139 -15.39 -7.91 -16.07
N VAL A 140 -14.16 -7.41 -16.16
CA VAL A 140 -13.41 -7.19 -17.38
C VAL A 140 -11.99 -7.66 -17.11
N GLY A 141 -11.44 -8.55 -17.92
CA GLY A 141 -10.06 -9.01 -17.81
C GLY A 141 -9.73 -9.80 -16.54
N LYS A 142 -8.78 -9.30 -15.77
CA LYS A 142 -8.28 -9.91 -14.53
C LYS A 142 -9.02 -9.40 -13.29
N CYS A 143 -8.73 -10.00 -12.15
CA CYS A 143 -9.22 -9.56 -10.84
C CYS A 143 -8.21 -9.84 -9.73
N ALA A 144 -8.37 -9.18 -8.61
CA ALA A 144 -7.69 -9.52 -7.38
C ALA A 144 -8.41 -10.69 -6.70
N LYS A 145 -7.68 -11.77 -6.41
CA LYS A 145 -8.13 -12.92 -5.64
C LYS A 145 -7.53 -12.85 -4.26
N LEU A 146 -8.39 -12.82 -3.25
CA LEU A 146 -8.03 -12.86 -1.84
C LEU A 146 -8.53 -14.19 -1.26
N GLN A 147 -7.66 -14.91 -0.57
CA GLN A 147 -8.02 -16.22 0.01
C GLN A 147 -7.38 -16.39 1.39
N THR A 148 -8.07 -17.05 2.28
CA THR A 148 -7.50 -17.50 3.55
C THR A 148 -6.74 -18.80 3.32
N VAL A 149 -5.47 -18.83 3.70
CA VAL A 149 -4.59 -20.00 3.51
C VAL A 149 -3.96 -20.43 4.82
N SER A 150 -3.62 -21.72 4.92
CA SER A 150 -2.90 -22.26 6.07
C SER A 150 -1.44 -21.81 6.04
N THR A 151 -0.91 -21.40 7.18
CA THR A 151 0.51 -21.06 7.37
C THR A 151 1.35 -22.28 7.80
N GLY A 152 0.75 -23.46 7.81
CA GLY A 152 1.42 -24.69 8.19
C GLY A 152 1.82 -24.75 9.67
N SER A 153 2.77 -25.63 9.98
CA SER A 153 3.22 -25.85 11.36
C SER A 153 3.97 -24.65 11.95
N PHE A 154 4.73 -23.95 11.13
CA PHE A 154 5.49 -22.79 11.58
C PHE A 154 4.55 -21.64 12.01
N GLY A 155 3.56 -21.29 11.18
CA GLY A 155 2.58 -20.28 11.55
C GLY A 155 1.74 -20.66 12.77
N LYS A 156 1.38 -21.95 12.92
CA LYS A 156 0.71 -22.44 14.13
C LYS A 156 1.54 -22.24 15.40
N MET A 157 2.83 -22.48 15.32
CA MET A 157 3.78 -22.23 16.43
C MET A 157 3.82 -20.75 16.82
N MET A 158 3.63 -19.86 15.85
CA MET A 158 3.58 -18.39 16.05
C MET A 158 2.16 -17.87 16.41
N ASN A 159 1.21 -18.74 16.72
CA ASN A 159 -0.21 -18.40 16.95
C ASN A 159 -0.89 -17.67 15.78
N ALA A 160 -0.42 -17.93 14.58
CA ALA A 160 -0.95 -17.40 13.33
C ALA A 160 -1.22 -18.57 12.35
N PRO A 161 -2.20 -19.47 12.62
CA PRO A 161 -2.40 -20.71 11.85
C PRO A 161 -2.89 -20.48 10.43
N ILE A 162 -3.41 -19.29 10.15
CA ILE A 162 -3.92 -18.86 8.84
C ILE A 162 -3.36 -17.49 8.47
N ALA A 163 -3.25 -17.24 7.17
CA ALA A 163 -3.01 -15.93 6.59
C ALA A 163 -4.24 -15.56 5.73
N ALA A 164 -4.92 -14.49 6.10
CA ALA A 164 -6.04 -13.96 5.34
C ALA A 164 -5.53 -13.13 4.15
N GLY A 165 -6.18 -13.30 3.00
CA GLY A 165 -5.94 -12.44 1.84
C GLY A 165 -6.34 -11.00 2.16
N ASN A 166 -5.47 -10.07 1.80
CA ASN A 166 -5.74 -8.65 1.97
C ASN A 166 -5.05 -7.85 0.85
N LEU A 167 -5.67 -6.74 0.48
CA LEU A 167 -5.15 -5.81 -0.51
C LEU A 167 -5.54 -4.39 -0.08
N PHE A 168 -4.58 -3.49 0.01
CA PHE A 168 -4.82 -2.17 0.56
C PHE A 168 -3.88 -1.12 -0.03
N THR A 169 -4.29 0.13 0.00
CA THR A 169 -3.42 1.27 -0.28
C THR A 169 -2.53 1.53 0.91
N GLY A 170 -1.20 1.60 0.67
CA GLY A 170 -0.21 1.74 1.73
C GLY A 170 0.92 0.73 1.59
N SER A 171 1.58 0.39 2.69
CA SER A 171 2.72 -0.52 2.71
C SER A 171 2.59 -1.61 3.78
N PHE A 172 3.32 -2.71 3.58
CA PHE A 172 3.41 -3.80 4.53
C PHE A 172 4.84 -3.89 5.07
N GLN A 173 4.97 -3.79 6.39
CA GLN A 173 6.24 -3.94 7.08
C GLN A 173 6.09 -4.95 8.20
N ILE A 174 6.76 -6.08 8.07
CA ILE A 174 6.61 -7.22 8.98
C ILE A 174 6.91 -6.83 10.43
N ASP A 175 5.92 -6.99 11.30
CA ASP A 175 6.04 -6.96 12.75
C ASP A 175 5.68 -8.35 13.31
N ILE A 176 6.71 -9.12 13.66
CA ILE A 176 6.52 -10.48 14.17
C ILE A 176 5.88 -10.47 15.56
N THR A 177 6.08 -9.40 16.33
CA THR A 177 5.59 -9.28 17.71
C THR A 177 4.11 -8.92 17.75
N ASN A 178 3.65 -8.16 16.77
CA ASN A 178 2.25 -7.78 16.60
C ASN A 178 1.87 -7.76 15.11
N PRO A 179 1.50 -8.89 14.51
CA PRO A 179 1.20 -8.99 13.08
C PRO A 179 0.13 -8.00 12.58
N ALA A 180 -0.81 -7.57 13.41
CA ALA A 180 -1.81 -6.56 13.07
C ALA A 180 -1.19 -5.17 12.81
N LYS A 181 -0.01 -4.88 13.34
CA LYS A 181 0.76 -3.66 13.09
C LYS A 181 1.67 -3.75 11.86
N SER A 182 1.69 -4.86 11.17
CA SER A 182 2.48 -5.00 9.93
C SER A 182 1.95 -4.17 8.77
N THR A 183 0.69 -3.75 8.82
CA THR A 183 0.08 -2.90 7.80
C THR A 183 0.27 -1.43 8.15
N ARG A 184 0.58 -0.63 7.14
CA ARG A 184 0.61 0.84 7.22
C ARG A 184 -0.32 1.33 6.13
N PHE A 185 -1.55 1.60 6.53
CA PHE A 185 -2.62 1.99 5.62
C PHE A 185 -2.52 3.46 5.24
N GLY A 186 -2.91 3.73 4.01
CA GLY A 186 -3.10 5.06 3.48
C GLY A 186 -2.01 5.49 2.50
N LEU A 187 -2.44 6.27 1.55
CA LEU A 187 -1.63 7.05 0.62
C LEU A 187 -2.16 8.48 0.64
N PRO A 188 -1.33 9.48 0.38
CA PRO A 188 -1.79 10.86 0.29
C PRO A 188 -2.93 11.00 -0.71
N PHE A 189 -4.07 11.54 -0.27
CA PHE A 189 -5.27 11.71 -1.08
C PHE A 189 -5.80 13.14 -0.93
N ARG A 190 -5.94 13.85 -2.05
CA ARG A 190 -6.26 15.29 -2.06
C ARG A 190 -7.67 15.60 -2.58
N LYS A 191 -8.45 14.55 -2.90
CA LYS A 191 -9.82 14.71 -3.40
C LYS A 191 -10.81 14.38 -2.28
N MET A 192 -12.01 14.89 -2.38
CA MET A 192 -13.11 14.49 -1.50
C MET A 192 -13.86 13.33 -2.17
N PRO A 193 -13.72 12.10 -1.68
CA PRO A 193 -14.45 10.97 -2.24
C PRO A 193 -15.92 11.08 -1.84
N THR A 194 -16.80 10.69 -2.74
CA THR A 194 -18.25 10.66 -2.48
C THR A 194 -18.78 9.24 -2.39
N ARG A 195 -18.13 8.30 -3.05
CA ARG A 195 -18.60 6.92 -3.14
C ARG A 195 -17.46 5.93 -3.36
N LEU A 196 -17.55 4.78 -2.68
CA LEU A 196 -16.78 3.57 -2.97
C LEU A 196 -17.70 2.59 -3.71
N ALA A 197 -17.32 2.16 -4.93
CA ALA A 197 -18.10 1.22 -5.71
C ALA A 197 -17.22 0.17 -6.38
N GLY A 198 -17.79 -0.97 -6.69
CA GLY A 198 -17.06 -2.05 -7.36
C GLY A 198 -17.89 -3.32 -7.47
N TYR A 199 -17.19 -4.42 -7.72
CA TYR A 199 -17.78 -5.75 -7.84
C TYR A 199 -17.01 -6.74 -6.99
N TYR A 200 -17.71 -7.70 -6.41
CA TYR A 200 -17.09 -8.78 -5.67
C TYR A 200 -17.77 -10.13 -5.93
N LYS A 201 -17.05 -11.18 -5.67
CA LYS A 201 -17.54 -12.54 -5.41
C LYS A 201 -16.98 -12.96 -4.06
N TYR A 202 -17.75 -13.74 -3.32
CA TYR A 202 -17.28 -14.22 -2.03
C TYR A 202 -17.87 -15.60 -1.72
N LYS A 203 -17.02 -16.46 -1.22
CA LYS A 203 -17.38 -17.74 -0.64
C LYS A 203 -16.64 -17.91 0.67
N ALA A 204 -17.38 -18.12 1.75
CA ALA A 204 -16.79 -18.43 3.06
C ALA A 204 -16.05 -19.76 3.04
N GLY A 205 -15.00 -19.87 3.85
CA GLY A 205 -14.37 -21.16 4.13
C GLY A 205 -15.33 -22.09 4.88
N GLU A 206 -15.21 -23.40 4.61
CA GLU A 206 -16.09 -24.41 5.22
C GLU A 206 -15.93 -24.49 6.75
N THR A 207 -14.78 -24.11 7.26
CA THR A 207 -14.44 -24.27 8.67
C THR A 207 -13.82 -22.98 9.21
N TYR A 208 -14.42 -22.43 10.26
CA TYR A 208 -13.85 -21.33 11.02
C TYR A 208 -13.02 -21.88 12.18
N THR A 209 -11.77 -21.40 12.33
CA THR A 209 -10.88 -21.80 13.42
C THR A 209 -10.42 -20.60 14.22
N ASP A 210 -10.14 -20.80 15.51
CA ASP A 210 -9.49 -19.81 16.36
C ASP A 210 -7.94 -19.78 16.12
N LYS A 211 -7.28 -18.89 16.83
CA LYS A 211 -5.81 -18.75 16.76
C LYS A 211 -5.03 -20.00 17.20
N PHE A 212 -5.67 -20.97 17.82
CA PHE A 212 -5.08 -22.25 18.21
C PHE A 212 -5.45 -23.38 17.25
N SER A 213 -6.04 -23.07 16.09
CA SER A 213 -6.52 -24.01 15.08
C SER A 213 -7.68 -24.90 15.58
N LYS A 214 -8.41 -24.50 16.61
CA LYS A 214 -9.61 -25.19 17.05
C LYS A 214 -10.80 -24.70 16.24
N VAL A 215 -11.60 -25.64 15.77
CA VAL A 215 -12.88 -25.33 15.11
C VAL A 215 -13.80 -24.62 16.09
N VAL A 216 -14.41 -23.53 15.62
CA VAL A 216 -15.41 -22.78 16.38
C VAL A 216 -16.77 -22.99 15.71
N GLU A 217 -17.55 -23.90 16.30
CA GLU A 217 -18.87 -24.25 15.83
C GLU A 217 -19.79 -23.02 15.74
N GLY A 218 -20.60 -22.96 14.66
CA GLY A 218 -21.57 -21.88 14.45
C GLY A 218 -20.96 -20.53 14.03
N LYS A 219 -19.65 -20.44 13.84
CA LYS A 219 -19.01 -19.29 13.21
C LYS A 219 -18.67 -19.55 11.75
N HIS A 220 -18.82 -18.53 10.94
CA HIS A 220 -18.44 -18.51 9.53
C HIS A 220 -17.41 -17.43 9.29
N ASP A 221 -16.59 -17.63 8.26
CA ASP A 221 -15.68 -16.60 7.76
C ASP A 221 -16.49 -15.45 7.15
N ASP A 222 -15.89 -14.28 7.10
CA ASP A 222 -16.48 -13.08 6.51
C ASP A 222 -15.39 -12.25 5.84
N PHE A 223 -15.79 -11.29 5.03
CA PHE A 223 -14.86 -10.38 4.35
C PHE A 223 -15.22 -8.91 4.65
N ALA A 224 -14.28 -8.02 4.42
CA ALA A 224 -14.50 -6.59 4.54
C ALA A 224 -14.06 -5.87 3.26
N ILE A 225 -14.90 -4.94 2.81
CA ILE A 225 -14.56 -3.94 1.80
C ILE A 225 -14.87 -2.58 2.42
N TYR A 226 -13.86 -1.75 2.55
CA TYR A 226 -14.02 -0.40 3.10
C TYR A 226 -12.98 0.57 2.56
N ALA A 227 -13.31 1.84 2.63
CA ALA A 227 -12.37 2.92 2.45
C ALA A 227 -12.50 3.93 3.60
N VAL A 228 -11.37 4.46 4.04
CA VAL A 228 -11.33 5.52 5.05
C VAL A 228 -10.46 6.66 4.56
N LEU A 229 -10.89 7.88 4.83
CA LEU A 229 -10.08 9.08 4.74
C LEU A 229 -9.77 9.53 6.16
N TYR A 230 -8.51 9.77 6.47
CA TYR A 230 -8.10 10.17 7.81
C TYR A 230 -7.04 11.27 7.75
N GLU A 231 -6.99 12.08 8.80
CA GLU A 231 -5.96 13.11 8.97
C GLU A 231 -4.66 12.50 9.47
N VAL A 232 -3.56 12.78 8.77
CA VAL A 232 -2.22 12.41 9.20
C VAL A 232 -1.70 13.45 10.18
N THR A 233 -1.21 12.99 11.33
CA THR A 233 -0.58 13.82 12.35
C THR A 233 0.74 13.20 12.80
N PRO A 234 1.63 13.92 13.49
CA PRO A 234 2.84 13.31 14.05
C PRO A 234 2.57 12.14 15.00
N GLN A 235 1.40 12.10 15.65
CA GLN A 235 0.97 11.03 16.55
C GLN A 235 0.30 9.87 15.79
N VAL A 236 -0.29 10.14 14.63
CA VAL A 236 -0.98 9.17 13.78
C VAL A 236 -0.44 9.30 12.34
N PRO A 237 0.79 8.86 12.08
CA PRO A 237 1.40 8.97 10.75
C PRO A 237 0.79 8.01 9.73
N TYR A 238 0.13 6.95 10.19
CA TYR A 238 -0.63 5.97 9.40
C TYR A 238 -1.62 5.23 10.30
N LEU A 239 -2.61 4.59 9.70
CA LEU A 239 -3.45 3.60 10.36
C LEU A 239 -2.88 2.19 10.16
N ASP A 240 -3.16 1.28 11.07
CA ASP A 240 -2.75 -0.12 10.97
C ASP A 240 -3.94 -1.08 11.25
N GLY A 241 -3.69 -2.38 11.23
CA GLY A 241 -4.72 -3.39 11.44
C GLY A 241 -5.37 -3.38 12.83
N THR A 242 -4.87 -2.56 13.78
CA THR A 242 -5.46 -2.42 15.11
C THR A 242 -6.46 -1.27 15.21
N ASN A 243 -6.41 -0.29 14.29
CA ASN A 243 -7.17 0.95 14.43
C ASN A 243 -7.81 1.47 13.13
N SER A 244 -7.70 0.74 12.02
CA SER A 244 -8.11 1.20 10.68
C SER A 244 -9.58 1.59 10.53
N LEU A 245 -10.46 1.17 11.44
CA LEU A 245 -11.89 1.50 11.41
C LEU A 245 -12.36 2.27 12.66
N SER A 246 -11.47 2.50 13.62
CA SER A 246 -11.84 3.06 14.93
C SER A 246 -10.99 4.25 15.39
N ASN A 247 -9.98 4.66 14.60
CA ASN A 247 -9.12 5.79 14.96
C ASN A 247 -9.90 7.11 14.91
N GLU A 248 -9.64 7.99 15.88
CA GLU A 248 -10.30 9.30 15.99
C GLU A 248 -9.96 10.28 14.84
N ASN A 249 -8.85 10.06 14.13
CA ASN A 249 -8.46 10.85 12.97
C ASN A 249 -9.23 10.49 11.68
N ILE A 250 -10.14 9.49 11.71
CA ILE A 250 -10.95 9.14 10.55
C ILE A 250 -12.00 10.22 10.31
N VAL A 251 -11.96 10.81 9.12
CA VAL A 251 -12.86 11.91 8.68
C VAL A 251 -14.03 11.39 7.88
N LEU A 252 -13.78 10.38 7.01
CA LEU A 252 -14.81 9.74 6.19
C LEU A 252 -14.61 8.24 6.20
N LYS A 253 -15.71 7.51 6.16
CA LYS A 253 -15.71 6.04 6.08
C LYS A 253 -16.83 5.55 5.18
N ALA A 254 -16.50 4.69 4.23
CA ALA A 254 -17.42 3.86 3.48
C ALA A 254 -17.09 2.40 3.77
N GLU A 255 -18.04 1.62 4.25
CA GLU A 255 -17.87 0.21 4.60
C GLU A 255 -19.05 -0.61 4.08
N LEU A 256 -18.79 -1.77 3.48
CA LEU A 256 -19.82 -2.65 2.98
C LEU A 256 -20.44 -3.45 4.14
N ASP A 257 -21.63 -3.05 4.58
CA ASP A 257 -22.33 -3.70 5.71
C ASP A 257 -23.08 -4.97 5.30
N ASN A 258 -23.69 -5.00 4.12
CA ASN A 258 -24.53 -6.10 3.66
C ASN A 258 -23.72 -7.09 2.82
N ARG A 259 -22.82 -7.81 3.47
CA ARG A 259 -21.94 -8.82 2.86
C ARG A 259 -22.69 -10.12 2.68
N LYS A 260 -22.63 -10.69 1.48
CA LYS A 260 -23.29 -11.96 1.15
C LYS A 260 -22.37 -12.84 0.34
N GLU A 261 -22.48 -14.14 0.56
CA GLU A 261 -21.87 -15.11 -0.35
C GLU A 261 -22.51 -15.01 -1.74
N THR A 262 -21.68 -15.03 -2.76
CA THR A 262 -22.11 -14.98 -4.17
C THR A 262 -21.02 -15.53 -5.06
N ASP A 263 -21.40 -16.38 -6.00
CA ASP A 263 -20.54 -16.95 -7.05
C ASP A 263 -20.59 -16.14 -8.35
N VAL A 264 -21.46 -15.12 -8.42
CA VAL A 264 -21.55 -14.18 -9.53
C VAL A 264 -21.03 -12.81 -9.13
N TRP A 265 -20.50 -12.05 -10.10
CA TRP A 265 -20.05 -10.70 -9.83
C TRP A 265 -21.19 -9.81 -9.35
N THR A 266 -21.11 -9.39 -8.10
CA THR A 266 -22.14 -8.60 -7.43
C THR A 266 -21.63 -7.17 -7.24
N HIS A 267 -22.40 -6.22 -7.76
CA HIS A 267 -22.11 -4.80 -7.64
C HIS A 267 -22.38 -4.30 -6.22
N PHE A 268 -21.50 -3.45 -5.72
CA PHE A 268 -21.72 -2.64 -4.52
C PHE A 268 -21.44 -1.16 -4.80
N ALA A 269 -22.14 -0.30 -4.09
CA ALA A 269 -21.90 1.14 -4.09
C ALA A 269 -22.26 1.71 -2.72
N ILE A 270 -21.33 2.39 -2.08
CA ILE A 270 -21.40 2.87 -0.70
C ILE A 270 -21.00 4.33 -0.69
N ASP A 271 -21.85 5.19 -0.17
CA ASP A 271 -21.53 6.61 -0.01
C ASP A 271 -20.66 6.81 1.26
N PHE A 272 -19.74 7.78 1.19
CA PHE A 272 -18.90 8.19 2.32
C PHE A 272 -19.67 9.05 3.32
#